data_b0814eef6532de56747a19ebbd6661bb
#
_entry.id   b0814eef6532de56747a19ebbd6661bb
#
_cell.length_a   1.000
_cell.length_b   1.000
_cell.length_c   1.000
_cell.angle_alpha   90.00
_cell.angle_beta   90.00
_cell.angle_gamma   90.00
#
_symmetry.space_group_name_H-M   'P 1'
#
loop_
_entity.id
_entity.type
_entity.pdbx_description
1 polymer ?
#
loop_
_entity_poly.entity_id
_entity_poly.type
_entity_poly.pdbx_seq_one_letter_code
_entity_poly.pdbx_strand_id
1 'polypeptide(L)'
;QVSSAASDVYKRQILENVKTYKCYDPKDRSYVLNNLKKLVVKEVHGSGGHGMLIGNDASKQKIELFKRKIKSNPGNFIAQPILSLSSVPIFSKNILSPRHVDLRPYCLISNKKITLVSGALTRVALKENSLVVNSSQGGGVKDTWILAE
;
A
#
# COMPACT_ATOMS: atom_id res chain seq x y z
N GLN A 1 23.46 6.93 5.05
CA GLN A 1 23.47 8.08 4.14
C GLN A 1 22.57 7.76 2.95
N VAL A 2 21.47 8.49 2.83
CA VAL A 2 20.68 8.48 1.57
C VAL A 2 21.54 9.23 0.56
N SER A 3 21.88 8.58 -0.58
CA SER A 3 22.71 9.23 -1.60
C SER A 3 22.03 10.52 -2.07
N SER A 4 22.80 11.55 -2.39
CA SER A 4 22.29 12.82 -2.89
C SER A 4 21.41 12.65 -4.14
N ALA A 5 21.68 11.65 -4.97
CA ALA A 5 20.89 11.28 -6.13
C ALA A 5 19.46 10.81 -5.75
N ALA A 6 19.30 10.03 -4.68
CA ALA A 6 17.98 9.60 -4.21
C ALA A 6 17.16 10.80 -3.70
N SER A 7 17.78 11.76 -2.99
CA SER A 7 17.08 12.95 -2.52
C SER A 7 16.63 13.87 -3.65
N ASP A 8 17.36 13.93 -4.76
CA ASP A 8 17.00 14.73 -5.92
C ASP A 8 15.82 14.13 -6.70
N VAL A 9 15.73 12.80 -6.79
CA VAL A 9 14.58 12.10 -7.38
C VAL A 9 13.30 12.40 -6.60
N TYR A 10 13.32 12.41 -5.27
CA TYR A 10 12.14 12.73 -4.46
C TYR A 10 11.65 14.17 -4.64
N LYS A 11 12.53 15.11 -4.92
CA LYS A 11 12.16 16.52 -5.15
C LYS A 11 11.46 16.78 -6.48
N ARG A 12 11.58 15.85 -7.43
CA ARG A 12 11.00 15.96 -8.78
C ARG A 12 9.76 15.10 -9.00
N GLN A 13 9.23 14.49 -7.95
CA GLN A 13 8.03 13.65 -8.07
C GLN A 13 6.79 14.51 -8.33
N ILE A 14 5.99 14.09 -9.31
CA ILE A 14 4.66 14.67 -9.60
C ILE A 14 3.65 14.17 -8.58
N LEU A 15 3.74 12.90 -8.18
CA LEU A 15 2.88 12.30 -7.16
C LEU A 15 3.60 12.29 -5.81
N GLU A 16 2.92 12.77 -4.79
CA GLU A 16 3.46 12.73 -3.43
C GLU A 16 3.56 11.29 -2.91
N ASN A 17 4.65 11.02 -2.20
CA ASN A 17 4.78 9.75 -1.48
C ASN A 17 3.85 9.70 -0.27
N VAL A 18 3.30 8.52 -0.02
CA VAL A 18 2.55 8.28 1.21
C VAL A 18 3.46 8.48 2.42
N LYS A 19 3.04 9.32 3.35
CA LYS A 19 3.77 9.56 4.60
C LYS A 19 4.03 8.23 5.31
N THR A 20 5.30 7.95 5.58
CA THR A 20 5.72 6.69 6.21
C THR A 20 6.38 6.99 7.55
N TYR A 21 5.79 6.46 8.61
CA TYR A 21 6.32 6.51 9.97
C TYR A 21 7.24 5.31 10.18
N LYS A 22 8.44 5.56 10.66
CA LYS A 22 9.45 4.53 10.92
C LYS A 22 9.43 4.19 12.41
N CYS A 23 8.94 3.02 12.79
CA CYS A 23 8.74 2.69 14.21
C CYS A 23 10.06 2.59 15.02
N TYR A 24 11.22 2.50 14.37
CA TYR A 24 12.51 2.60 15.08
C TYR A 24 12.75 4.01 15.64
N ASP A 25 12.22 5.06 15.01
CA ASP A 25 12.29 6.42 15.53
C ASP A 25 11.33 6.58 16.72
N PRO A 26 11.79 7.09 17.87
CA PRO A 26 10.94 7.22 19.07
C PRO A 26 9.72 8.12 18.89
N LYS A 27 9.84 9.21 18.11
CA LYS A 27 8.72 10.15 17.86
C LYS A 27 7.66 9.50 16.99
N ASP A 28 8.08 8.89 15.87
CA ASP A 28 7.19 8.18 14.97
C ASP A 28 6.53 7.00 15.68
N ARG A 29 7.29 6.22 16.45
CA ARG A 29 6.76 5.10 17.23
C ARG A 29 5.69 5.54 18.22
N SER A 30 5.93 6.62 18.96
CA SER A 30 4.94 7.16 19.89
C SER A 30 3.64 7.54 19.17
N TYR A 31 3.76 8.23 18.03
CA TYR A 31 2.61 8.57 17.21
C TYR A 31 1.87 7.32 16.71
N VAL A 32 2.58 6.33 16.20
CA VAL A 32 2.00 5.09 15.67
C VAL A 32 1.25 4.33 16.76
N LEU A 33 1.83 4.15 17.95
CA LEU A 33 1.21 3.43 19.05
C LEU A 33 -0.09 4.08 19.53
N ASN A 34 -0.19 5.40 19.44
CA ASN A 34 -1.38 6.16 19.83
C ASN A 34 -2.45 6.22 18.72
N ASN A 35 -2.08 5.95 17.46
CA ASN A 35 -2.96 6.14 16.31
C ASN A 35 -3.19 4.89 15.47
N LEU A 36 -2.93 3.68 15.98
CA LEU A 36 -3.00 2.42 15.22
C LEU A 36 -4.31 2.24 14.44
N LYS A 37 -5.44 2.69 14.97
CA LYS A 37 -6.75 2.60 14.28
C LYS A 37 -6.84 3.39 12.99
N LYS A 38 -5.97 4.38 12.78
CA LYS A 38 -5.95 5.25 11.59
C LYS A 38 -4.83 4.87 10.62
N LEU A 39 -4.10 3.82 10.92
CA LEU A 39 -2.87 3.46 10.21
C LEU A 39 -2.93 2.03 9.66
N VAL A 40 -2.19 1.83 8.59
CA VAL A 40 -1.76 0.51 8.12
C VAL A 40 -0.34 0.29 8.64
N VAL A 41 -0.14 -0.75 9.43
CA VAL A 41 1.20 -1.15 9.91
C VAL A 41 1.68 -2.35 9.12
N LYS A 42 2.93 -2.29 8.68
CA LYS A 42 3.57 -3.32 7.82
C LYS A 42 4.90 -3.74 8.43
N GLU A 43 5.23 -5.01 8.30
CA GLU A 43 6.57 -5.51 8.55
C GLU A 43 7.50 -5.09 7.41
N VAL A 44 8.72 -4.63 7.72
CA VAL A 44 9.70 -4.14 6.73
C VAL A 44 10.08 -5.25 5.75
N HIS A 45 10.21 -6.48 6.23
CA HIS A 45 10.55 -7.66 5.42
C HIS A 45 9.31 -8.47 5.00
N GLY A 46 8.10 -7.98 5.29
CA GLY A 46 6.85 -8.64 4.91
C GLY A 46 6.53 -8.47 3.42
N SER A 47 5.88 -9.46 2.84
CA SER A 47 5.41 -9.43 1.46
C SER A 47 3.96 -9.93 1.34
N GLY A 48 3.33 -9.65 0.21
CA GLY A 48 2.00 -10.19 -0.08
C GLY A 48 0.85 -9.71 0.80
N GLY A 49 1.08 -8.69 1.66
CA GLY A 49 0.09 -8.22 2.64
C GLY A 49 -0.06 -9.14 3.87
N HIS A 50 0.78 -10.17 4.00
CA HIS A 50 0.85 -10.99 5.21
C HIS A 50 1.50 -10.20 6.35
N GLY A 51 1.07 -10.46 7.59
CA GLY A 51 1.64 -9.76 8.76
C GLY A 51 1.26 -8.28 8.87
N MET A 52 0.28 -7.81 8.11
CA MET A 52 -0.17 -6.42 8.08
C MET A 52 -1.33 -6.17 9.04
N LEU A 53 -1.36 -4.99 9.65
CA LEU A 53 -2.50 -4.46 10.38
C LEU A 53 -3.16 -3.34 9.57
N ILE A 54 -4.44 -3.48 9.27
CA ILE A 54 -5.29 -2.37 8.80
C ILE A 54 -6.10 -1.94 10.02
N GLY A 55 -5.81 -0.75 10.54
CA GLY A 55 -6.22 -0.36 11.89
C GLY A 55 -7.73 -0.18 12.09
N ASN A 56 -8.45 0.35 11.08
CA ASN A 56 -9.89 0.54 11.14
C ASN A 56 -10.68 -0.78 11.19
N ASP A 57 -10.13 -1.84 10.55
CA ASP A 57 -10.79 -3.15 10.45
C ASP A 57 -10.33 -4.13 11.54
N ALA A 58 -9.37 -3.71 12.36
CA ALA A 58 -8.73 -4.59 13.33
C ALA A 58 -9.50 -4.67 14.66
N SER A 59 -9.64 -5.87 15.19
CA SER A 59 -10.15 -6.09 16.53
C SER A 59 -9.25 -5.46 17.60
N LYS A 60 -9.81 -5.16 18.77
CA LYS A 60 -9.03 -4.65 19.91
C LYS A 60 -7.85 -5.57 20.26
N GLN A 61 -8.06 -6.89 20.22
CA GLN A 61 -7.02 -7.89 20.48
C GLN A 61 -5.87 -7.81 19.48
N LYS A 62 -6.18 -7.64 18.16
CA LYS A 62 -5.17 -7.49 17.11
C LYS A 62 -4.38 -6.19 17.26
N ILE A 63 -5.03 -5.10 17.65
CA ILE A 63 -4.35 -3.83 17.94
C ILE A 63 -3.37 -3.98 19.11
N GLU A 64 -3.79 -4.58 20.22
CA GLU A 64 -2.90 -4.79 21.37
C GLU A 64 -1.75 -5.76 21.05
N LEU A 65 -1.97 -6.76 20.22
CA LEU A 65 -0.92 -7.63 19.72
C LEU A 65 0.14 -6.82 18.94
N PHE A 66 -0.30 -5.95 18.01
CA PHE A 66 0.62 -5.12 17.23
C PHE A 66 1.35 -4.07 18.06
N LYS A 67 0.70 -3.50 19.09
CA LYS A 67 1.41 -2.63 20.04
C LYS A 67 2.58 -3.36 20.72
N ARG A 68 2.36 -4.59 21.15
CA ARG A 68 3.43 -5.43 21.75
C ARG A 68 4.53 -5.73 20.75
N LYS A 69 4.18 -6.16 19.54
CA LYS A 69 5.15 -6.43 18.47
C LYS A 69 6.02 -5.22 18.14
N ILE A 70 5.41 -4.03 17.96
CA ILE A 70 6.13 -2.79 17.66
C ILE A 70 7.07 -2.39 18.81
N LYS A 71 6.63 -2.54 20.07
CA LYS A 71 7.47 -2.25 21.23
C LYS A 71 8.65 -3.19 21.36
N SER A 72 8.47 -4.49 21.08
CA SER A 72 9.52 -5.51 21.20
C SER A 72 10.54 -5.46 20.06
N ASN A 73 10.12 -5.12 18.83
CA ASN A 73 11.01 -5.04 17.66
C ASN A 73 10.64 -3.87 16.75
N PRO A 74 10.88 -2.62 17.19
CA PRO A 74 10.44 -1.44 16.45
C PRO A 74 11.09 -1.28 15.08
N GLY A 75 12.30 -1.79 14.89
CA GLY A 75 13.01 -1.73 13.60
C GLY A 75 12.35 -2.53 12.47
N ASN A 76 11.50 -3.50 12.82
CA ASN A 76 10.81 -4.35 11.83
C ASN A 76 9.47 -3.77 11.36
N PHE A 77 9.08 -2.56 11.81
CA PHE A 77 7.76 -2.01 11.48
C PHE A 77 7.82 -0.61 10.93
N ILE A 78 6.97 -0.39 9.93
CA ILE A 78 6.60 0.93 9.41
C ILE A 78 5.09 1.09 9.46
N ALA A 79 4.62 2.32 9.51
CA ALA A 79 3.20 2.62 9.45
C ALA A 79 2.90 3.74 8.44
N GLN A 80 1.75 3.66 7.82
CA GLN A 80 1.27 4.64 6.84
C GLN A 80 -0.19 4.97 7.14
N PRO A 81 -0.69 6.17 6.82
CA PRO A 81 -2.11 6.47 6.87
C PRO A 81 -2.92 5.47 6.01
N ILE A 82 -4.12 5.13 6.46
CA ILE A 82 -5.07 4.39 5.62
C ILE A 82 -5.47 5.31 4.47
N LEU A 83 -5.27 4.82 3.24
CA LEU A 83 -5.66 5.53 2.02
C LEU A 83 -6.99 4.99 1.50
N SER A 84 -7.84 5.88 1.02
CA SER A 84 -8.99 5.49 0.20
C SER A 84 -8.50 5.11 -1.19
N LEU A 85 -8.57 3.82 -1.51
CA LEU A 85 -8.26 3.35 -2.86
C LEU A 85 -9.39 3.72 -3.82
N SER A 86 -9.06 3.97 -5.08
CA SER A 86 -10.03 4.10 -6.15
C SER A 86 -10.89 2.83 -6.24
N SER A 87 -12.12 2.99 -6.70
CA SER A 87 -13.02 1.86 -6.95
C SER A 87 -13.54 1.88 -8.37
N VAL A 88 -13.79 0.70 -8.92
CA VAL A 88 -14.41 0.51 -10.23
C VAL A 88 -15.55 -0.50 -10.13
N PRO A 89 -16.56 -0.43 -11.01
CA PRO A 89 -17.60 -1.44 -11.06
C PRO A 89 -17.01 -2.77 -11.57
N ILE A 90 -17.32 -3.85 -10.85
CA ILE A 90 -16.97 -5.23 -11.21
C ILE A 90 -18.23 -6.03 -11.30
N PHE A 91 -18.38 -6.81 -12.39
CA PHE A 91 -19.45 -7.78 -12.52
C PHE A 91 -19.13 -9.03 -11.72
N SER A 92 -19.90 -9.29 -10.69
CA SER A 92 -19.75 -10.44 -9.82
C SER A 92 -21.11 -10.90 -9.30
N LYS A 93 -21.36 -12.20 -9.27
CA LYS A 93 -22.65 -12.78 -8.83
C LYS A 93 -23.86 -12.14 -9.52
N ASN A 94 -23.76 -11.93 -10.84
CA ASN A 94 -24.80 -11.34 -11.69
C ASN A 94 -25.19 -9.89 -11.36
N ILE A 95 -24.35 -9.16 -10.61
CA ILE A 95 -24.55 -7.75 -10.31
C ILE A 95 -23.25 -6.95 -10.53
N LEU A 96 -23.40 -5.65 -10.83
CA LEU A 96 -22.28 -4.71 -10.78
C LEU A 96 -22.12 -4.21 -9.36
N SER A 97 -20.93 -4.35 -8.82
CA SER A 97 -20.62 -3.86 -7.47
C SER A 97 -19.24 -3.19 -7.43
N PRO A 98 -19.07 -2.10 -6.64
CA PRO A 98 -17.79 -1.43 -6.55
C PRO A 98 -16.75 -2.32 -5.86
N ARG A 99 -15.52 -2.27 -6.38
CA ARG A 99 -14.34 -2.94 -5.78
C ARG A 99 -13.15 -2.01 -5.83
N HIS A 100 -12.37 -2.02 -4.79
CA HIS A 100 -11.11 -1.28 -4.75
C HIS A 100 -10.10 -1.83 -5.73
N VAL A 101 -9.31 -0.91 -6.32
CA VAL A 101 -8.31 -1.22 -7.33
C VAL A 101 -7.01 -0.48 -7.07
N ASP A 102 -5.92 -1.04 -7.59
CA ASP A 102 -4.64 -0.34 -7.74
C ASP A 102 -4.08 -0.53 -9.17
N LEU A 103 -3.55 0.55 -9.73
CA LEU A 103 -2.91 0.55 -11.03
C LEU A 103 -1.45 0.12 -10.90
N ARG A 104 -1.00 -0.74 -11.80
CA ARG A 104 0.37 -1.27 -11.90
C ARG A 104 0.96 -0.98 -13.28
N PRO A 105 1.50 0.21 -13.52
CA PRO A 105 2.24 0.48 -14.75
C PRO A 105 3.59 -0.23 -14.73
N TYR A 106 4.09 -0.59 -15.91
CA TYR A 106 5.41 -1.16 -16.09
C TYR A 106 6.33 -0.13 -16.74
N CYS A 107 7.44 0.14 -16.09
CA CYS A 107 8.44 1.07 -16.53
C CYS A 107 9.78 0.35 -16.76
N LEU A 108 10.28 0.41 -17.97
CA LEU A 108 11.60 -0.11 -18.33
C LEU A 108 12.61 1.04 -18.29
N ILE A 109 13.64 0.89 -17.48
CA ILE A 109 14.68 1.89 -17.30
C ILE A 109 15.97 1.34 -17.85
N SER A 110 16.53 2.03 -18.85
CA SER A 110 17.89 1.81 -19.34
C SER A 110 18.75 3.05 -19.07
N ASN A 111 20.07 2.97 -19.29
CA ASN A 111 21.03 4.04 -18.93
C ASN A 111 20.65 5.47 -19.39
N LYS A 112 19.84 5.63 -20.43
CA LYS A 112 19.46 6.94 -20.97
C LYS A 112 18.00 7.04 -21.41
N LYS A 113 17.20 6.00 -21.21
CA LYS A 113 15.83 5.96 -21.72
C LYS A 113 14.88 5.33 -20.70
N ILE A 114 13.76 5.98 -20.48
CA ILE A 114 12.63 5.45 -19.74
C ILE A 114 11.54 5.12 -20.76
N THR A 115 11.06 3.89 -20.73
CA THR A 115 10.00 3.42 -21.63
C THR A 115 8.86 2.87 -20.77
N LEU A 116 7.67 3.43 -20.92
CA LEU A 116 6.46 2.85 -20.37
C LEU A 116 5.92 1.81 -21.37
N VAL A 117 5.57 0.65 -20.86
CA VAL A 117 4.87 -0.36 -21.65
C VAL A 117 3.46 0.16 -21.96
N SER A 118 3.02 -0.02 -23.22
CA SER A 118 1.65 0.36 -23.62
C SER A 118 0.64 -0.53 -22.93
N GLY A 119 -0.07 0.02 -21.97
CA GLY A 119 -0.99 -0.70 -21.09
C GLY A 119 -0.44 -0.88 -19.70
N ALA A 120 -1.27 -1.38 -18.82
CA ALA A 120 -0.95 -1.61 -17.42
C ALA A 120 -1.81 -2.75 -16.86
N LEU A 121 -1.42 -3.27 -15.71
CA LEU A 121 -2.22 -4.19 -14.92
C LEU A 121 -2.94 -3.41 -13.82
N THR A 122 -4.24 -3.63 -13.67
CA THR A 122 -5.00 -3.18 -12.52
C THR A 122 -5.33 -4.37 -11.62
N ARG A 123 -4.91 -4.32 -10.36
CA ARG A 123 -5.34 -5.32 -9.37
C ARG A 123 -6.67 -4.91 -8.75
N VAL A 124 -7.48 -5.90 -8.42
CA VAL A 124 -8.85 -5.73 -7.95
C VAL A 124 -9.06 -6.51 -6.65
N ALA A 125 -9.63 -5.86 -5.63
CA ALA A 125 -10.10 -6.55 -4.44
C ALA A 125 -11.40 -7.30 -4.77
N LEU A 126 -11.38 -8.63 -4.82
CA LEU A 126 -12.60 -9.41 -5.10
C LEU A 126 -13.56 -9.46 -3.92
N LYS A 127 -13.02 -9.33 -2.69
CA LYS A 127 -13.85 -9.22 -1.49
C LYS A 127 -14.38 -7.79 -1.34
N GLU A 128 -15.66 -7.67 -1.05
CA GLU A 128 -16.32 -6.37 -0.83
C GLU A 128 -15.69 -5.60 0.33
N ASN A 129 -15.56 -4.28 0.17
CA ASN A 129 -14.95 -3.36 1.13
C ASN A 129 -13.49 -3.69 1.55
N SER A 130 -12.84 -4.63 0.87
CA SER A 130 -11.44 -4.96 1.17
C SER A 130 -10.50 -3.95 0.51
N LEU A 131 -9.53 -3.44 1.29
CA LEU A 131 -8.39 -2.67 0.77
C LEU A 131 -7.24 -3.57 0.28
N VAL A 132 -7.36 -4.89 0.44
CA VAL A 132 -6.34 -5.85 0.00
C VAL A 132 -6.63 -6.30 -1.42
N VAL A 133 -5.86 -5.79 -2.36
CA VAL A 133 -5.98 -6.07 -3.81
C VAL A 133 -5.00 -7.16 -4.29
N ASN A 134 -4.23 -7.74 -3.36
CA ASN A 134 -3.19 -8.69 -3.73
C ASN A 134 -3.77 -10.05 -4.14
N SER A 135 -3.32 -10.59 -5.27
CA SER A 135 -3.77 -11.88 -5.81
C SER A 135 -3.51 -13.05 -4.85
N SER A 136 -2.42 -13.03 -4.09
CA SER A 136 -2.12 -14.05 -3.07
C SER A 136 -3.13 -14.08 -1.91
N GLN A 137 -3.99 -13.08 -1.79
CA GLN A 137 -5.06 -12.99 -0.79
C GLN A 137 -6.45 -12.93 -1.42
N GLY A 138 -6.62 -13.51 -2.60
CA GLY A 138 -7.89 -13.57 -3.30
C GLY A 138 -8.24 -12.32 -4.10
N GLY A 139 -7.25 -11.50 -4.45
CA GLY A 139 -7.41 -10.41 -5.42
C GLY A 139 -7.44 -10.93 -6.86
N GLY A 140 -8.13 -10.19 -7.73
CA GLY A 140 -8.15 -10.40 -9.17
C GLY A 140 -7.33 -9.37 -9.93
N VAL A 141 -7.33 -9.51 -11.25
CA VAL A 141 -6.66 -8.59 -12.17
C VAL A 141 -7.61 -8.17 -13.29
N LYS A 142 -7.38 -6.97 -13.82
CA LYS A 142 -8.01 -6.44 -15.04
C LYS A 142 -6.94 -5.84 -15.92
N ASP A 143 -7.13 -5.95 -17.23
CA ASP A 143 -6.35 -5.19 -18.19
C ASP A 143 -6.70 -3.70 -18.08
N THR A 144 -5.72 -2.86 -18.32
CA THR A 144 -5.88 -1.41 -18.32
C THR A 144 -5.52 -0.88 -19.70
N TRP A 145 -6.48 -0.28 -20.35
CA TRP A 145 -6.30 0.38 -21.63
C TRP A 145 -6.09 1.87 -21.41
N ILE A 146 -5.06 2.41 -22.02
CA ILE A 146 -4.79 3.84 -22.02
C ILE A 146 -5.26 4.34 -23.39
N LEU A 147 -6.29 5.18 -23.37
CA LEU A 147 -6.82 5.79 -24.58
C LEU A 147 -5.90 6.94 -25.00
N ALA A 148 -5.64 7.05 -26.31
CA ALA A 148 -5.05 8.25 -26.87
C ALA A 148 -6.09 9.39 -26.86
N GLU A 149 -5.65 10.62 -26.58
CA GLU A 149 -6.45 11.82 -26.74
C GLU A 149 -6.71 12.11 -28.22
#